data_077c318662334d1864bbfd9d668c38b8
#
_entry.id   077c318662334d1864bbfd9d668c38b8
#
_cell.length_a   1.000
_cell.length_b   1.000
_cell.length_c   1.000
_cell.angle_alpha   90.00
_cell.angle_beta   90.00
_cell.angle_gamma   90.00
#
_symmetry.space_group_name_H-M   'P 1'
#
loop_
_entity.id
_entity.type
_entity.pdbx_description
1 polymer ?
#
loop_
_entity_poly.entity_id
_entity_poly.type
_entity_poly.pdbx_seq_one_letter_code
_entity_poly.pdbx_strand_id
1 'polypeptide(L)'
;MFIAGDTAHQTPPFMGQGMCAGIRDAANLAWKLTLSLTRNPDPQLLDSYEQERIDHVRSYITTAINLGLLINSNSEQDLFEKLNSPDGKMKSIVPKLGKGLTVQENSQVGTICPQPTLTHVSDQPILLDDHCGYAPVLLINSEWAEILSDEQSSALDKFQSAGMCVVSSELEPQIADVLKQLQIGAALIRADRYILSTSTDTNEFDVLLEQIQLVKPS
;
A
#
# COMPACT_ATOMS: atom_id res chain seq x y z
N MET A 1 -1.83 13.15 -20.16
CA MET A 1 -3.14 13.49 -19.53
C MET A 1 -3.50 12.34 -18.61
N PHE A 2 -3.91 12.65 -17.36
CA PHE A 2 -4.34 11.64 -16.38
C PHE A 2 -5.82 11.82 -16.10
N ILE A 3 -6.54 10.73 -15.86
CA ILE A 3 -7.94 10.70 -15.43
C ILE A 3 -8.04 9.87 -14.15
N ALA A 4 -8.99 10.22 -13.27
CA ALA A 4 -9.18 9.59 -11.96
C ALA A 4 -10.66 9.58 -11.56
N GLY A 5 -11.06 8.66 -10.69
CA GLY A 5 -12.41 8.53 -10.18
C GLY A 5 -13.43 8.26 -11.29
N ASP A 6 -14.60 8.84 -11.19
CA ASP A 6 -15.74 8.60 -12.10
C ASP A 6 -15.45 8.96 -13.56
N THR A 7 -14.43 9.79 -13.81
CA THR A 7 -13.95 10.09 -15.17
C THR A 7 -13.20 8.91 -15.79
N ALA A 8 -12.54 8.11 -14.96
CA ALA A 8 -11.77 6.95 -15.39
C ALA A 8 -12.59 5.65 -15.35
N HIS A 9 -13.50 5.51 -14.37
CA HIS A 9 -14.28 4.30 -14.15
C HIS A 9 -15.57 4.58 -13.39
N GLN A 10 -16.60 3.83 -13.70
CA GLN A 10 -17.87 3.85 -12.98
C GLN A 10 -18.09 2.49 -12.30
N THR A 11 -18.39 2.52 -11.01
CA THR A 11 -18.61 1.32 -10.20
C THR A 11 -20.09 1.18 -9.87
N PRO A 12 -20.71 0.00 -10.08
CA PRO A 12 -22.07 -0.25 -9.63
C PRO A 12 -22.24 0.03 -8.14
N PRO A 13 -23.38 0.58 -7.69
CA PRO A 13 -23.54 1.10 -6.33
C PRO A 13 -23.57 0.05 -5.21
N PHE A 14 -23.65 -1.23 -5.54
CA PHE A 14 -23.89 -2.34 -4.61
C PHE A 14 -22.86 -2.48 -3.47
N MET A 15 -21.66 -1.96 -3.64
CA MET A 15 -20.61 -2.00 -2.62
C MET A 15 -20.27 -0.62 -2.05
N GLY A 16 -20.80 0.46 -2.59
CA GLY A 16 -20.44 1.82 -2.18
C GLY A 16 -18.97 2.19 -2.40
N GLN A 17 -18.24 1.49 -3.27
CA GLN A 17 -16.78 1.64 -3.41
C GLN A 17 -16.35 2.67 -4.47
N GLY A 18 -17.28 3.28 -5.22
CA GLY A 18 -16.93 4.24 -6.28
C GLY A 18 -16.13 5.44 -5.75
N MET A 19 -16.67 6.12 -4.74
CA MET A 19 -15.97 7.24 -4.08
C MET A 19 -14.61 6.81 -3.49
N CYS A 20 -14.56 5.68 -2.81
CA CYS A 20 -13.32 5.16 -2.23
C CYS A 20 -12.26 4.82 -3.30
N ALA A 21 -12.69 4.30 -4.46
CA ALA A 21 -11.80 4.05 -5.58
C ALA A 21 -11.23 5.37 -6.13
N GLY A 22 -12.04 6.41 -6.30
CA GLY A 22 -11.61 7.73 -6.73
C GLY A 22 -10.63 8.40 -5.74
N ILE A 23 -10.87 8.26 -4.43
CA ILE A 23 -9.93 8.75 -3.40
C ILE A 23 -8.59 8.02 -3.51
N ARG A 24 -8.59 6.70 -3.72
CA ARG A 24 -7.36 5.94 -3.91
C ARG A 24 -6.63 6.30 -5.20
N ASP A 25 -7.37 6.61 -6.28
CA ASP A 25 -6.75 7.12 -7.52
C ASP A 25 -6.05 8.45 -7.26
N ALA A 26 -6.73 9.38 -6.60
CA ALA A 26 -6.17 10.69 -6.27
C ALA A 26 -4.94 10.55 -5.35
N ALA A 27 -4.99 9.71 -4.33
CA ALA A 27 -3.85 9.46 -3.45
C ALA A 27 -2.66 8.88 -4.21
N ASN A 28 -2.90 7.88 -5.08
CA ASN A 28 -1.84 7.25 -5.88
C ASN A 28 -1.21 8.23 -6.87
N LEU A 29 -2.00 9.06 -7.52
CA LEU A 29 -1.52 10.02 -8.51
C LEU A 29 -0.82 11.22 -7.87
N ALA A 30 -1.32 11.72 -6.74
CA ALA A 30 -0.85 12.96 -6.12
C ALA A 30 0.63 12.89 -5.72
N TRP A 31 1.06 11.84 -5.02
CA TRP A 31 2.46 11.70 -4.61
C TRP A 31 3.40 11.49 -5.81
N LYS A 32 2.95 10.78 -6.84
CA LYS A 32 3.71 10.57 -8.09
C LYS A 32 3.89 11.88 -8.85
N LEU A 33 2.85 12.69 -8.93
CA LEU A 33 2.94 14.03 -9.51
C LEU A 33 3.87 14.93 -8.69
N THR A 34 3.77 14.90 -7.36
CA THR A 34 4.65 15.69 -6.49
C THR A 34 6.11 15.33 -6.73
N LEU A 35 6.46 14.05 -6.74
CA LEU A 35 7.83 13.62 -7.04
C LEU A 35 8.27 14.00 -8.46
N SER A 36 7.40 13.85 -9.44
CA SER A 36 7.71 14.20 -10.84
C SER A 36 7.93 15.69 -11.06
N LEU A 37 7.32 16.56 -10.24
CA LEU A 37 7.49 18.02 -10.32
C LEU A 37 8.71 18.50 -9.53
N THR A 38 9.13 17.79 -8.49
CA THR A 38 10.24 18.19 -7.60
C THR A 38 11.56 17.53 -7.95
N ARG A 39 11.54 16.52 -8.82
CA ARG A 39 12.72 15.75 -9.26
C ARG A 39 12.85 15.75 -10.77
N ASN A 40 13.98 15.24 -11.23
CA ASN A 40 14.13 14.82 -12.63
C ASN A 40 13.21 13.60 -12.85
N PRO A 41 12.09 13.73 -13.58
CA PRO A 41 11.04 12.72 -13.57
C PRO A 41 11.52 11.43 -14.24
N ASP A 42 11.38 10.32 -13.53
CA ASP A 42 11.39 9.01 -14.17
C ASP A 42 10.03 8.82 -14.85
N PRO A 43 9.96 8.67 -16.18
CA PRO A 43 8.71 8.41 -16.88
C PRO A 43 7.95 7.21 -16.33
N GLN A 44 8.64 6.17 -15.84
CA GLN A 44 8.04 4.97 -15.26
C GLN A 44 7.21 5.27 -14.01
N LEU A 45 7.57 6.32 -13.25
CA LEU A 45 6.81 6.71 -12.06
C LEU A 45 5.37 7.08 -12.40
N LEU A 46 5.15 7.88 -13.43
CA LEU A 46 3.81 8.29 -13.85
C LEU A 46 3.07 7.20 -14.62
N ASP A 47 3.77 6.42 -15.44
CA ASP A 47 3.18 5.31 -16.18
C ASP A 47 2.68 4.20 -15.24
N SER A 48 3.31 4.05 -14.07
CA SER A 48 2.87 3.10 -13.05
C SER A 48 1.49 3.40 -12.47
N TYR A 49 0.98 4.64 -12.57
CA TYR A 49 -0.34 5.00 -12.09
C TYR A 49 -1.43 4.14 -12.75
N GLU A 50 -1.44 4.08 -14.06
CA GLU A 50 -2.42 3.30 -14.81
C GLU A 50 -2.27 1.80 -14.51
N GLN A 51 -1.05 1.29 -14.56
CA GLN A 51 -0.75 -0.13 -14.31
C GLN A 51 -1.21 -0.60 -12.92
N GLU A 52 -1.01 0.22 -11.90
CA GLU A 52 -1.40 -0.09 -10.53
C GLU A 52 -2.91 0.01 -10.31
N ARG A 53 -3.56 1.02 -10.91
CA ARG A 53 -4.95 1.33 -10.62
C ARG A 53 -5.95 0.50 -11.43
N ILE A 54 -5.65 0.15 -12.68
CA ILE A 54 -6.58 -0.61 -13.55
C ILE A 54 -6.97 -1.94 -12.89
N ASP A 55 -6.01 -2.76 -12.51
CA ASP A 55 -6.30 -4.09 -11.96
C ASP A 55 -6.98 -4.02 -10.60
N HIS A 56 -6.56 -3.06 -9.78
CA HIS A 56 -7.16 -2.80 -8.48
C HIS A 56 -8.65 -2.40 -8.61
N VAL A 57 -8.98 -1.46 -9.47
CA VAL A 57 -10.35 -1.00 -9.69
C VAL A 57 -11.20 -2.07 -10.36
N ARG A 58 -10.66 -2.77 -11.35
CA ARG A 58 -11.34 -3.89 -12.04
C ARG A 58 -11.81 -4.95 -11.04
N SER A 59 -11.01 -5.26 -10.03
CA SER A 59 -11.39 -6.21 -8.97
C SER A 59 -12.63 -5.76 -8.20
N TYR A 60 -12.71 -4.48 -7.83
CA TYR A 60 -13.91 -3.92 -7.17
C TYR A 60 -15.13 -3.91 -8.09
N ILE A 61 -14.99 -3.50 -9.35
CA ILE A 61 -16.09 -3.46 -10.32
C ILE A 61 -16.65 -4.87 -10.53
N THR A 62 -15.78 -5.86 -10.75
CA THR A 62 -16.19 -7.25 -10.96
C THR A 62 -16.97 -7.77 -9.74
N THR A 63 -16.49 -7.48 -8.54
CA THR A 63 -17.19 -7.89 -7.32
C THR A 63 -18.52 -7.20 -7.15
N ALA A 64 -18.60 -5.89 -7.44
CA ALA A 64 -19.85 -5.16 -7.38
C ALA A 64 -20.89 -5.69 -8.40
N ILE A 65 -20.43 -6.07 -9.60
CA ILE A 65 -21.29 -6.71 -10.61
C ILE A 65 -21.83 -8.06 -10.08
N ASN A 66 -20.94 -8.91 -9.55
CA ASN A 66 -21.34 -10.21 -9.02
C ASN A 66 -22.32 -10.07 -7.85
N LEU A 67 -22.09 -9.11 -6.96
CA LEU A 67 -23.03 -8.79 -5.89
C LEU A 67 -24.39 -8.33 -6.44
N GLY A 68 -24.39 -7.47 -7.45
CA GLY A 68 -25.61 -7.03 -8.12
C GLY A 68 -26.39 -8.19 -8.75
N LEU A 69 -25.70 -9.17 -9.34
CA LEU A 69 -26.31 -10.38 -9.89
C LEU A 69 -26.92 -11.26 -8.78
N LEU A 70 -26.31 -11.31 -7.59
CA LEU A 70 -26.86 -12.02 -6.43
C LEU A 70 -28.14 -11.31 -5.91
N ILE A 71 -28.10 -10.00 -5.73
CA ILE A 71 -29.23 -9.22 -5.22
C ILE A 71 -30.44 -9.29 -6.17
N ASN A 72 -30.19 -9.31 -7.47
CA ASN A 72 -31.23 -9.38 -8.50
C ASN A 72 -31.58 -10.84 -8.89
N SER A 73 -31.37 -11.81 -8.02
CA SER A 73 -31.77 -13.19 -8.25
C SER A 73 -33.30 -13.33 -8.34
N ASN A 74 -33.78 -14.04 -9.36
CA ASN A 74 -35.20 -14.14 -9.66
C ASN A 74 -35.99 -15.12 -8.76
N SER A 75 -35.28 -15.95 -7.97
CA SER A 75 -35.88 -16.91 -7.04
C SER A 75 -34.95 -17.24 -5.88
N GLU A 76 -35.52 -17.74 -4.77
CA GLU A 76 -34.73 -18.23 -3.63
C GLU A 76 -33.80 -19.37 -4.03
N GLN A 77 -34.22 -20.19 -4.98
CA GLN A 77 -33.45 -21.33 -5.47
C GLN A 77 -32.25 -20.88 -6.30
N ASP A 78 -32.40 -19.87 -7.17
CA ASP A 78 -31.33 -19.23 -7.94
C ASP A 78 -30.33 -18.51 -7.00
N LEU A 79 -30.84 -17.84 -5.96
CA LEU A 79 -29.98 -17.23 -4.93
C LEU A 79 -29.16 -18.26 -4.17
N PHE A 80 -29.80 -19.38 -3.76
CA PHE A 80 -29.12 -20.46 -3.03
C PHE A 80 -28.04 -21.13 -3.87
N GLU A 81 -28.29 -21.39 -5.15
CA GLU A 81 -27.31 -21.97 -6.08
C GLU A 81 -26.12 -21.00 -6.29
N LYS A 82 -26.39 -19.71 -6.46
CA LYS A 82 -25.35 -18.69 -6.61
C LYS A 82 -24.51 -18.53 -5.33
N LEU A 83 -25.11 -18.49 -4.14
CA LEU A 83 -24.38 -18.40 -2.86
C LEU A 83 -23.51 -19.62 -2.58
N ASN A 84 -23.91 -20.80 -3.04
CA ASN A 84 -23.15 -22.05 -2.87
C ASN A 84 -22.13 -22.28 -4.00
N SER A 85 -22.13 -21.47 -5.04
CA SER A 85 -21.10 -21.50 -6.08
C SER A 85 -19.75 -21.05 -5.53
N PRO A 86 -18.62 -21.47 -6.12
CA PRO A 86 -17.29 -20.99 -5.73
C PRO A 86 -17.16 -19.46 -5.74
N ASP A 87 -17.87 -18.79 -6.64
CA ASP A 87 -17.88 -17.33 -6.82
C ASP A 87 -18.88 -16.62 -5.88
N GLY A 88 -19.81 -17.36 -5.28
CA GLY A 88 -20.86 -16.80 -4.40
C GLY A 88 -20.41 -16.52 -2.97
N LYS A 89 -19.24 -17.01 -2.55
CA LYS A 89 -18.67 -16.69 -1.24
C LYS A 89 -18.05 -15.29 -1.29
N MET A 90 -18.77 -14.34 -0.75
CA MET A 90 -18.23 -12.97 -0.55
C MET A 90 -17.03 -13.01 0.39
N LYS A 91 -15.84 -13.10 -0.17
CA LYS A 91 -14.62 -12.76 0.58
C LYS A 91 -14.53 -11.25 0.63
N SER A 92 -14.19 -10.71 1.81
CA SER A 92 -13.78 -9.31 1.91
C SER A 92 -12.63 -9.10 0.91
N ILE A 93 -12.87 -8.26 -0.09
CA ILE A 93 -11.88 -8.00 -1.12
C ILE A 93 -11.04 -6.82 -0.66
N VAL A 94 -9.78 -7.10 -0.45
CA VAL A 94 -8.73 -6.08 -0.34
C VAL A 94 -7.82 -6.29 -1.55
N PRO A 95 -8.16 -5.72 -2.71
CA PRO A 95 -7.36 -5.91 -3.90
C PRO A 95 -5.99 -5.28 -3.71
N LYS A 96 -4.99 -5.93 -4.27
CA LYS A 96 -3.65 -5.36 -4.37
C LYS A 96 -3.59 -4.35 -5.51
N LEU A 97 -2.61 -3.46 -5.44
CA LEU A 97 -2.20 -2.69 -6.62
C LEU A 97 -1.76 -3.64 -7.74
N GLY A 98 -1.95 -3.21 -8.98
CA GLY A 98 -1.32 -3.86 -10.12
C GLY A 98 0.21 -3.74 -10.08
N LYS A 99 0.88 -4.31 -11.06
CA LYS A 99 2.35 -4.48 -11.05
C LYS A 99 3.13 -3.16 -10.87
N GLY A 100 2.85 -2.13 -11.64
CA GLY A 100 3.41 -0.79 -11.53
C GLY A 100 4.88 -0.72 -11.10
N LEU A 101 5.13 -0.06 -9.96
CA LEU A 101 6.47 0.09 -9.37
C LEU A 101 6.97 -1.15 -8.61
N THR A 102 6.13 -2.15 -8.39
CA THR A 102 6.52 -3.31 -7.59
C THR A 102 7.43 -4.25 -8.38
N VAL A 103 8.56 -4.61 -7.78
CA VAL A 103 9.51 -5.58 -8.36
C VAL A 103 9.46 -6.94 -7.66
N GLN A 104 8.95 -6.99 -6.43
CA GLN A 104 8.82 -8.20 -5.64
C GLN A 104 7.44 -8.84 -5.82
N GLU A 105 7.41 -10.15 -5.98
CA GLU A 105 6.18 -10.95 -6.02
C GLU A 105 5.99 -11.69 -4.69
N ASN A 106 5.42 -11.00 -3.70
CA ASN A 106 5.05 -11.63 -2.44
C ASN A 106 3.62 -11.25 -1.99
N SER A 107 3.16 -11.84 -0.90
CA SER A 107 1.79 -11.69 -0.44
C SER A 107 1.47 -10.29 0.10
N GLN A 108 2.46 -9.53 0.54
CA GLN A 108 2.28 -8.26 1.24
C GLN A 108 2.44 -7.05 0.31
N VAL A 109 3.31 -7.15 -0.69
CA VAL A 109 3.56 -6.06 -1.65
C VAL A 109 2.30 -5.73 -2.45
N GLY A 110 2.03 -4.44 -2.60
CA GLY A 110 0.81 -3.91 -3.23
C GLY A 110 -0.43 -3.90 -2.33
N THR A 111 -0.34 -4.34 -1.07
CA THR A 111 -1.43 -4.21 -0.09
C THR A 111 -1.31 -2.92 0.72
N ILE A 112 -2.41 -2.47 1.33
CA ILE A 112 -2.38 -1.36 2.28
C ILE A 112 -1.69 -1.83 3.57
N CYS A 113 -0.73 -1.06 4.06
CA CYS A 113 -0.09 -1.31 5.35
C CYS A 113 -1.10 -1.14 6.48
N PRO A 114 -1.15 -2.05 7.48
CA PRO A 114 -1.89 -1.81 8.71
C PRO A 114 -1.45 -0.50 9.37
N GLN A 115 -2.39 0.23 9.94
CA GLN A 115 -2.14 1.51 10.59
C GLN A 115 -2.12 1.35 12.10
N PRO A 116 -0.95 1.29 12.76
CA PRO A 116 -0.86 1.25 14.21
C PRO A 116 -1.08 2.64 14.81
N THR A 117 -1.51 2.66 16.08
CA THR A 117 -1.47 3.85 16.91
C THR A 117 -0.15 3.86 17.66
N LEU A 118 0.66 4.88 17.45
CA LEU A 118 1.96 5.09 18.11
C LEU A 118 1.75 5.76 19.47
N THR A 119 2.56 5.40 20.45
CA THR A 119 2.37 5.85 21.84
C THR A 119 3.62 6.44 22.49
N HIS A 120 4.78 6.37 21.83
CA HIS A 120 6.05 6.84 22.38
C HIS A 120 6.66 8.01 21.60
N VAL A 121 6.21 8.25 20.37
CA VAL A 121 6.71 9.37 19.52
C VAL A 121 6.03 10.70 19.85
N SER A 122 4.96 10.72 20.67
CA SER A 122 4.25 11.93 21.08
C SER A 122 3.59 11.77 22.44
N ASP A 123 3.24 12.88 23.11
CA ASP A 123 2.56 12.91 24.42
C ASP A 123 1.15 12.31 24.39
N GLN A 124 0.54 12.23 23.23
CA GLN A 124 -0.77 11.62 23.01
C GLN A 124 -0.67 10.53 21.95
N PRO A 125 -1.47 9.46 22.06
CA PRO A 125 -1.53 8.45 21.00
C PRO A 125 -1.82 9.08 19.64
N ILE A 126 -1.00 8.76 18.62
CA ILE A 126 -1.10 9.31 17.27
C ILE A 126 -1.09 8.17 16.26
N LEU A 127 -1.83 8.29 15.17
CA LEU A 127 -1.79 7.32 14.10
C LEU A 127 -0.46 7.41 13.34
N LEU A 128 0.05 6.29 12.84
CA LEU A 128 1.28 6.26 12.04
C LEU A 128 1.22 7.27 10.88
N ASP A 129 0.08 7.37 10.22
CA ASP A 129 -0.12 8.29 9.10
C ASP A 129 -0.07 9.76 9.51
N ASP A 130 -0.62 10.09 10.68
CA ASP A 130 -0.59 11.46 11.21
C ASP A 130 0.83 11.84 11.67
N HIS A 131 1.59 10.87 12.21
CA HIS A 131 2.99 11.07 12.59
C HIS A 131 3.90 11.29 11.37
N CYS A 132 3.78 10.43 10.37
CA CYS A 132 4.66 10.45 9.20
C CYS A 132 4.18 11.41 8.09
N GLY A 133 2.94 11.90 8.15
CA GLY A 133 2.36 12.74 7.11
C GLY A 133 2.34 12.03 5.76
N TYR A 134 2.65 12.76 4.68
CA TYR A 134 2.71 12.22 3.33
C TYR A 134 4.11 11.72 2.93
N ALA A 135 5.01 11.52 3.89
CA ALA A 135 6.32 10.95 3.61
C ALA A 135 6.22 9.42 3.35
N PRO A 136 7.13 8.84 2.57
CA PRO A 136 7.34 7.40 2.58
C PRO A 136 7.82 6.95 3.97
N VAL A 137 7.43 5.74 4.37
CA VAL A 137 7.71 5.21 5.70
C VAL A 137 8.51 3.92 5.58
N LEU A 138 9.55 3.80 6.36
CA LEU A 138 10.24 2.54 6.60
C LEU A 138 9.89 2.05 7.99
N LEU A 139 9.24 0.89 8.07
CA LEU A 139 9.10 0.14 9.32
C LEU A 139 10.22 -0.90 9.38
N ILE A 140 10.89 -0.98 10.52
CA ILE A 140 12.00 -1.92 10.72
C ILE A 140 11.96 -2.56 12.12
N ASN A 141 12.26 -3.85 12.19
CA ASN A 141 12.47 -4.54 13.45
C ASN A 141 13.79 -4.05 14.09
N SER A 142 13.75 -3.75 15.39
CA SER A 142 14.92 -3.27 16.15
C SER A 142 16.09 -4.27 16.16
N GLU A 143 15.82 -5.56 16.24
CA GLU A 143 16.86 -6.59 16.17
C GLU A 143 17.65 -6.52 14.85
N TRP A 144 17.02 -6.08 13.78
CA TRP A 144 17.67 -5.89 12.50
C TRP A 144 18.52 -4.62 12.48
N ALA A 145 18.05 -3.55 13.10
CA ALA A 145 18.80 -2.30 13.16
C ALA A 145 20.19 -2.49 13.80
N GLU A 146 20.33 -3.46 14.73
CA GLU A 146 21.58 -3.78 15.39
C GLU A 146 22.57 -4.59 14.52
N ILE A 147 22.07 -5.31 13.50
CA ILE A 147 22.88 -6.21 12.65
C ILE A 147 23.04 -5.73 11.21
N LEU A 148 22.51 -4.54 10.88
CA LEU A 148 22.75 -3.92 9.58
C LEU A 148 24.24 -3.63 9.39
N SER A 149 24.72 -3.76 8.18
CA SER A 149 26.07 -3.32 7.83
C SER A 149 26.22 -1.80 7.95
N ASP A 150 27.45 -1.31 8.07
CA ASP A 150 27.74 0.13 8.12
C ASP A 150 27.17 0.87 6.86
N GLU A 151 27.20 0.20 5.71
CA GLU A 151 26.67 0.74 4.45
C GLU A 151 25.15 0.86 4.49
N GLN A 152 24.44 -0.14 5.00
CA GLN A 152 23.00 -0.15 5.16
C GLN A 152 22.54 0.89 6.18
N SER A 153 23.22 0.98 7.31
CA SER A 153 22.96 2.00 8.34
C SER A 153 23.18 3.41 7.82
N SER A 154 24.28 3.66 7.09
CA SER A 154 24.53 4.95 6.44
C SER A 154 23.50 5.30 5.38
N ALA A 155 22.94 4.32 4.68
CA ALA A 155 21.86 4.53 3.73
C ALA A 155 20.57 4.96 4.45
N LEU A 156 20.22 4.34 5.58
CA LEU A 156 19.06 4.72 6.40
C LEU A 156 19.17 6.16 6.90
N ASP A 157 20.31 6.57 7.43
CA ASP A 157 20.56 7.94 7.90
C ASP A 157 20.35 8.96 6.78
N LYS A 158 20.81 8.65 5.58
CA LYS A 158 20.59 9.51 4.40
C LYS A 158 19.13 9.62 4.04
N PHE A 159 18.35 8.53 4.10
CA PHE A 159 16.93 8.55 3.80
C PHE A 159 16.13 9.33 4.85
N GLN A 160 16.46 9.16 6.12
CA GLN A 160 15.86 9.91 7.21
C GLN A 160 16.16 11.42 7.06
N SER A 161 17.41 11.76 6.74
CA SER A 161 17.82 13.13 6.46
C SER A 161 17.13 13.75 5.23
N ALA A 162 16.71 12.91 4.27
CA ALA A 162 15.94 13.30 3.09
C ALA A 162 14.42 13.41 3.35
N GLY A 163 13.97 13.31 4.61
CA GLY A 163 12.57 13.49 4.98
C GLY A 163 11.72 12.21 4.93
N MET A 164 12.33 11.04 4.88
CA MET A 164 11.60 9.78 5.11
C MET A 164 11.33 9.57 6.59
N CYS A 165 10.16 9.00 6.88
CA CYS A 165 9.83 8.57 8.24
C CYS A 165 10.39 7.16 8.46
N VAL A 166 11.27 6.98 9.43
CA VAL A 166 11.79 5.66 9.83
C VAL A 166 11.30 5.37 11.24
N VAL A 167 10.55 4.29 11.41
CA VAL A 167 9.99 3.89 12.72
C VAL A 167 10.43 2.47 13.03
N SER A 168 11.19 2.32 14.11
CA SER A 168 11.65 1.02 14.61
C SER A 168 10.71 0.44 15.66
N SER A 169 10.74 -0.87 15.81
CA SER A 169 10.00 -1.56 16.86
C SER A 169 10.55 -1.32 18.28
N GLU A 170 11.77 -0.81 18.40
CA GLU A 170 12.34 -0.34 19.67
C GLU A 170 11.67 0.97 20.11
N LEU A 171 11.52 1.90 19.19
CA LEU A 171 10.87 3.19 19.44
C LEU A 171 9.37 3.03 19.68
N GLU A 172 8.72 2.15 18.91
CA GLU A 172 7.27 1.90 18.97
C GLU A 172 6.96 0.40 18.92
N PRO A 173 6.66 -0.23 20.07
CA PRO A 173 6.39 -1.68 20.14
C PRO A 173 5.26 -2.15 19.22
N GLN A 174 4.29 -1.30 18.90
CA GLN A 174 3.19 -1.60 17.98
C GLN A 174 3.69 -1.91 16.56
N ILE A 175 4.88 -1.43 16.19
CA ILE A 175 5.52 -1.77 14.92
C ILE A 175 5.94 -3.24 14.89
N ALA A 176 6.38 -3.81 16.02
CA ALA A 176 6.68 -5.23 16.11
C ALA A 176 5.45 -6.09 15.81
N ASP A 177 4.27 -5.68 16.31
CA ASP A 177 3.02 -6.39 16.06
C ASP A 177 2.63 -6.33 14.57
N VAL A 178 2.79 -5.17 13.91
CA VAL A 178 2.54 -5.02 12.47
C VAL A 178 3.48 -5.90 11.67
N LEU A 179 4.79 -5.86 11.93
CA LEU A 179 5.79 -6.67 11.22
C LEU A 179 5.55 -8.17 11.41
N LYS A 180 5.19 -8.58 12.64
CA LYS A 180 4.84 -9.97 12.96
C LYS A 180 3.56 -10.41 12.24
N GLN A 181 2.52 -9.57 12.21
CA GLN A 181 1.29 -9.85 11.46
C GLN A 181 1.57 -10.05 9.97
N LEU A 182 2.46 -9.26 9.41
CA LEU A 182 2.87 -9.33 8.01
C LEU A 182 3.90 -10.43 7.73
N GLN A 183 4.49 -11.03 8.78
CA GLN A 183 5.57 -12.04 8.71
C GLN A 183 6.83 -11.53 7.99
N ILE A 184 7.24 -10.29 8.29
CA ILE A 184 8.40 -9.62 7.70
C ILE A 184 9.24 -8.94 8.78
N GLY A 185 10.49 -8.60 8.46
CA GLY A 185 11.39 -7.86 9.35
C GLY A 185 11.45 -6.36 9.03
N ALA A 186 11.18 -5.99 7.77
CA ALA A 186 11.08 -4.58 7.36
C ALA A 186 10.07 -4.39 6.23
N ALA A 187 9.48 -3.18 6.16
CA ALA A 187 8.55 -2.78 5.10
C ALA A 187 8.80 -1.34 4.67
N LEU A 188 8.93 -1.13 3.38
CA LEU A 188 8.90 0.19 2.76
C LEU A 188 7.46 0.50 2.30
N ILE A 189 6.90 1.57 2.84
CA ILE A 189 5.53 2.03 2.61
C ILE A 189 5.58 3.34 1.83
N ARG A 190 4.78 3.43 0.79
CA ARG A 190 4.65 4.62 -0.05
C ARG A 190 3.79 5.69 0.63
N ALA A 191 3.81 6.91 0.10
CA ALA A 191 2.99 8.02 0.59
C ALA A 191 1.47 7.75 0.52
N ASP A 192 1.02 6.90 -0.40
CA ASP A 192 -0.39 6.44 -0.52
C ASP A 192 -0.69 5.19 0.33
N ARG A 193 0.20 4.83 1.25
CA ARG A 193 0.07 3.78 2.26
C ARG A 193 0.09 2.34 1.75
N TYR A 194 0.42 2.13 0.51
CA TYR A 194 0.67 0.79 0.00
C TYR A 194 2.10 0.33 0.28
N ILE A 195 2.26 -0.94 0.58
CA ILE A 195 3.58 -1.57 0.77
C ILE A 195 4.24 -1.69 -0.62
N LEU A 196 5.40 -1.06 -0.79
CA LEU A 196 6.18 -1.11 -2.02
C LEU A 196 7.14 -2.29 -2.03
N SER A 197 7.80 -2.53 -0.90
CA SER A 197 8.82 -3.56 -0.75
C SER A 197 8.83 -4.07 0.67
N THR A 198 9.22 -5.32 0.84
CA THR A 198 9.38 -5.95 2.16
C THR A 198 10.68 -6.72 2.20
N SER A 199 11.18 -6.97 3.40
CA SER A 199 12.32 -7.85 3.61
C SER A 199 12.00 -8.83 4.74
N THR A 200 12.31 -10.11 4.54
CA THR A 200 12.14 -11.18 5.53
C THR A 200 13.42 -11.49 6.27
N ASP A 201 14.56 -11.09 5.70
CA ASP A 201 15.89 -11.18 6.32
C ASP A 201 16.77 -10.00 5.90
N THR A 202 17.92 -9.85 6.56
CA THR A 202 18.85 -8.74 6.31
C THR A 202 19.58 -8.83 4.97
N ASN A 203 19.62 -10.00 4.33
CA ASN A 203 20.24 -10.14 3.00
C ASN A 203 19.33 -9.56 1.90
N GLU A 204 18.00 -9.61 2.10
CA GLU A 204 17.04 -9.01 1.19
C GLU A 204 16.88 -7.50 1.40
N PHE A 205 17.48 -6.95 2.45
CA PHE A 205 17.30 -5.54 2.82
C PHE A 205 17.86 -4.58 1.75
N ASP A 206 18.90 -4.98 1.03
CA ASP A 206 19.48 -4.18 -0.06
C ASP A 206 18.48 -3.94 -1.19
N VAL A 207 17.64 -4.93 -1.52
CA VAL A 207 16.56 -4.77 -2.50
C VAL A 207 15.56 -3.72 -2.04
N LEU A 208 15.23 -3.70 -0.74
CA LEU A 208 14.36 -2.68 -0.15
C LEU A 208 15.01 -1.30 -0.22
N LEU A 209 16.31 -1.18 0.08
CA LEU A 209 17.06 0.08 -0.02
C LEU A 209 17.10 0.62 -1.45
N GLU A 210 17.25 -0.22 -2.46
CA GLU A 210 17.17 0.17 -3.87
C GLU A 210 15.79 0.77 -4.20
N GLN A 211 14.70 0.17 -3.70
CA GLN A 211 13.34 0.65 -3.92
C GLN A 211 13.07 2.02 -3.27
N ILE A 212 13.79 2.37 -2.19
CA ILE A 212 13.68 3.69 -1.56
C ILE A 212 14.02 4.80 -2.57
N GLN A 213 14.95 4.57 -3.48
CA GLN A 213 15.32 5.56 -4.51
C GLN A 213 14.12 5.99 -5.38
N LEU A 214 13.12 5.13 -5.54
CA LEU A 214 11.92 5.42 -6.34
C LEU A 214 10.96 6.39 -5.62
N VAL A 215 10.95 6.38 -4.29
CA VAL A 215 9.92 7.05 -3.47
C VAL A 215 10.47 8.14 -2.54
N LYS A 216 11.79 8.24 -2.33
CA LYS A 216 12.36 9.22 -1.39
C LYS A 216 12.04 10.65 -1.83
N PRO A 217 11.81 11.58 -0.91
CA PRO A 217 11.77 13.02 -1.21
C PRO A 217 13.09 13.55 -1.80
N SER A 218 13.07 14.73 -2.36
CA SER A 218 14.23 15.37 -2.99
C SER A 218 15.25 15.81 -1.96
#